data_1dff531111a104973510f70dcfca9b7a
#
_entry.id   1dff531111a104973510f70dcfca9b7a
#
_cell.length_a   1.000
_cell.length_b   1.000
_cell.length_c   1.000
_cell.angle_alpha   90.00
_cell.angle_beta   90.00
_cell.angle_gamma   90.00
#
_symmetry.space_group_name_H-M   'P 1'
#
loop_
_entity.id
_entity.type
_entity.pdbx_description
1 polymer ?
#
loop_
_entity_poly.entity_id
_entity_poly.type
_entity_poly.pdbx_seq_one_letter_code
_entity_poly.pdbx_strand_id
1 'polypeptide(L)'
;MKRFAIGMLSAMVVACFAVAAMAQRNPRGKTTLTINGKTVSVDYGRPALKGRTIEDPTLLGRLKAGGFWRMGDNTSTTFKTEGDLAFGDVTVPAGEYSIWMQRQEDNSWKLVFNKQHGQWGTQHNASQDVVSVPMHESKPAESVEMVTITLSEASGGGTLTVQWGTLETAASFKAK
;
A
#
# COMPACT_ATOMS: atom_id res chain seq x y z
N MET A 1 21.03 79.72 13.82
CA MET A 1 19.95 78.72 14.13
C MET A 1 19.95 77.65 13.06
N LYS A 2 20.57 76.50 13.32
CA LYS A 2 20.62 75.36 12.35
C LYS A 2 19.58 74.30 12.74
N ARG A 3 18.64 74.09 11.87
CA ARG A 3 17.58 72.99 12.03
C ARG A 3 18.16 71.73 11.47
N PHE A 4 18.34 70.72 12.31
CA PHE A 4 18.64 69.34 11.89
C PHE A 4 17.35 68.66 11.55
N ALA A 5 17.22 68.16 10.29
CA ALA A 5 16.18 67.28 9.87
C ALA A 5 16.62 65.82 10.10
N ILE A 6 15.91 65.14 10.96
CA ILE A 6 16.13 63.72 11.23
C ILE A 6 15.29 62.95 10.19
N GLY A 7 15.97 62.33 9.23
CA GLY A 7 15.34 61.41 8.26
C GLY A 7 15.06 60.05 8.93
N MET A 8 13.79 59.68 9.07
CA MET A 8 13.37 58.35 9.45
C MET A 8 13.53 57.38 8.26
N LEU A 9 14.49 56.46 8.39
CA LEU A 9 14.67 55.38 7.43
C LEU A 9 13.73 54.21 7.85
N SER A 10 12.60 54.09 7.17
CA SER A 10 11.69 52.94 7.37
C SER A 10 12.27 51.69 6.71
N ALA A 11 12.83 50.79 7.51
CA ALA A 11 13.23 49.48 7.06
C ALA A 11 11.99 48.61 6.88
N MET A 12 11.60 48.37 5.62
CA MET A 12 10.53 47.46 5.25
C MET A 12 11.06 46.01 5.33
N VAL A 13 10.74 45.30 6.41
CA VAL A 13 11.05 43.88 6.56
C VAL A 13 10.05 43.08 5.70
N VAL A 14 10.53 42.64 4.55
CA VAL A 14 9.76 41.66 3.72
C VAL A 14 9.94 40.30 4.36
N ALA A 15 8.92 39.86 5.12
CA ALA A 15 8.85 38.50 5.62
C ALA A 15 8.48 37.58 4.45
N CYS A 16 9.46 36.92 3.83
CA CYS A 16 9.23 35.81 2.91
C CYS A 16 8.69 34.62 3.69
N PHE A 17 7.38 34.43 3.68
CA PHE A 17 6.78 33.16 4.07
C PHE A 17 7.08 32.12 2.99
N ALA A 18 8.11 31.32 3.20
CA ALA A 18 8.31 30.10 2.45
C ALA A 18 7.20 29.12 2.84
N VAL A 19 6.11 29.10 2.08
CA VAL A 19 5.13 28.02 2.15
C VAL A 19 5.85 26.78 1.63
N ALA A 20 6.36 25.96 2.53
CA ALA A 20 6.83 24.63 2.18
C ALA A 20 5.62 23.91 1.59
N ALA A 21 5.61 23.73 0.27
CA ALA A 21 4.66 22.87 -0.42
C ALA A 21 4.91 21.44 0.13
N MET A 22 4.15 21.05 1.13
CA MET A 22 4.10 19.66 1.56
C MET A 22 3.62 18.89 0.34
N ALA A 23 4.52 18.14 -0.29
CA ALA A 23 4.16 17.23 -1.36
C ALA A 23 2.99 16.39 -0.85
N GLN A 24 1.82 16.58 -1.46
CA GLN A 24 0.58 15.96 -0.99
C GLN A 24 0.74 14.46 -1.17
N ARG A 25 1.05 13.77 -0.07
CA ARG A 25 1.14 12.32 -0.06
C ARG A 25 -0.26 11.78 -0.36
N ASN A 26 -0.34 10.77 -1.21
CA ASN A 26 -1.61 10.07 -1.42
C ASN A 26 -2.15 9.58 -0.07
N PRO A 27 -3.48 9.53 0.12
CA PRO A 27 -4.07 9.09 1.37
C PRO A 27 -3.68 7.64 1.68
N ARG A 28 -3.60 7.31 2.95
CA ARG A 28 -3.48 5.92 3.38
C ARG A 28 -4.87 5.35 3.65
N GLY A 29 -5.03 4.07 3.35
CA GLY A 29 -6.19 3.26 3.70
C GLY A 29 -5.82 2.26 4.80
N LYS A 30 -6.82 1.90 5.59
CA LYS A 30 -6.71 0.81 6.57
C LYS A 30 -7.97 -0.04 6.50
N THR A 31 -7.79 -1.35 6.49
CA THR A 31 -8.88 -2.32 6.64
C THR A 31 -8.58 -3.25 7.80
N THR A 32 -9.60 -3.72 8.49
CA THR A 32 -9.48 -4.55 9.68
C THR A 32 -10.59 -5.58 9.70
N LEU A 33 -10.25 -6.80 10.10
CA LEU A 33 -11.19 -7.90 10.29
C LEU A 33 -10.87 -8.60 11.62
N THR A 34 -11.87 -8.89 12.42
CA THR A 34 -11.71 -9.67 13.65
C THR A 34 -12.31 -11.06 13.46
N ILE A 35 -11.52 -12.10 13.67
CA ILE A 35 -11.92 -13.51 13.54
C ILE A 35 -11.53 -14.22 14.82
N ASN A 36 -12.48 -14.89 15.48
CA ASN A 36 -12.26 -15.61 16.73
C ASN A 36 -11.55 -14.74 17.80
N GLY A 37 -11.91 -13.44 17.88
CA GLY A 37 -11.34 -12.49 18.84
C GLY A 37 -9.92 -12.00 18.49
N LYS A 38 -9.32 -12.43 17.36
CA LYS A 38 -8.00 -11.99 16.89
C LYS A 38 -8.16 -11.04 15.71
N THR A 39 -7.36 -9.99 15.70
CA THR A 39 -7.42 -8.94 14.68
C THR A 39 -6.44 -9.22 13.55
N VAL A 40 -6.94 -9.06 12.32
CA VAL A 40 -6.15 -8.96 11.09
C VAL A 40 -6.32 -7.56 10.53
N SER A 41 -5.25 -6.89 10.13
CA SER A 41 -5.33 -5.54 9.55
C SER A 41 -4.33 -5.32 8.42
N VAL A 42 -4.69 -4.43 7.49
CA VAL A 42 -3.81 -3.96 6.41
C VAL A 42 -3.81 -2.44 6.39
N ASP A 43 -2.63 -1.85 6.42
CA ASP A 43 -2.39 -0.41 6.24
C ASP A 43 -1.61 -0.20 4.94
N TYR A 44 -2.11 0.66 4.04
CA TYR A 44 -1.58 0.77 2.68
C TYR A 44 -1.74 2.17 2.10
N GLY A 45 -0.86 2.57 1.17
CA GLY A 45 -1.02 3.79 0.39
C GLY A 45 -2.08 3.61 -0.70
N ARG A 46 -2.80 4.68 -1.06
CA ARG A 46 -3.88 4.66 -2.05
C ARG A 46 -3.57 5.54 -3.26
N PRO A 47 -2.65 5.15 -4.16
CA PRO A 47 -2.44 5.88 -5.40
C PRO A 47 -3.68 5.79 -6.30
N ALA A 48 -3.95 6.87 -7.03
CA ALA A 48 -5.01 6.96 -8.02
C ALA A 48 -4.49 6.74 -9.44
N LEU A 49 -5.33 6.25 -10.34
CA LEU A 49 -5.04 6.09 -11.76
C LEU A 49 -4.81 7.42 -12.45
N LYS A 50 -5.58 8.44 -12.10
CA LYS A 50 -5.51 9.79 -12.70
C LYS A 50 -5.64 9.75 -14.22
N GLY A 51 -6.68 9.06 -14.70
CA GLY A 51 -6.99 8.91 -16.12
C GLY A 51 -6.12 7.89 -16.87
N ARG A 52 -5.23 7.15 -16.18
CA ARG A 52 -4.44 6.05 -16.76
C ARG A 52 -5.15 4.71 -16.57
N THR A 53 -4.68 3.70 -17.29
CA THR A 53 -5.05 2.30 -17.00
C THR A 53 -3.93 1.61 -16.22
N ILE A 54 -4.20 0.48 -15.60
CA ILE A 54 -3.17 -0.28 -14.85
C ILE A 54 -2.05 -0.81 -15.76
N GLU A 55 -2.32 -0.96 -17.05
CA GLU A 55 -1.37 -1.40 -18.07
C GLU A 55 -0.41 -0.27 -18.50
N ASP A 56 -0.63 0.96 -18.05
CA ASP A 56 0.26 2.09 -18.32
C ASP A 56 1.69 1.75 -17.88
N PRO A 57 2.72 2.01 -18.73
CA PRO A 57 4.12 1.71 -18.42
C PRO A 57 4.66 2.40 -17.16
N THR A 58 4.01 3.44 -16.68
CA THR A 58 4.35 4.10 -15.42
C THR A 58 3.72 3.43 -14.21
N LEU A 59 2.79 2.49 -14.40
CA LEU A 59 2.10 1.71 -13.38
C LEU A 59 2.49 0.24 -13.45
N LEU A 60 1.53 -0.67 -13.58
CA LEU A 60 1.78 -2.12 -13.60
C LEU A 60 2.24 -2.63 -14.98
N GLY A 61 2.01 -1.89 -16.07
CA GLY A 61 2.41 -2.31 -17.41
C GLY A 61 3.91 -2.53 -17.60
N ARG A 62 4.76 -1.96 -16.73
CA ARG A 62 6.21 -2.22 -16.70
C ARG A 62 6.61 -3.47 -15.90
N LEU A 63 5.69 -4.04 -15.13
CA LEU A 63 6.01 -5.13 -14.21
C LEU A 63 6.15 -6.44 -14.99
N LYS A 64 7.38 -6.94 -15.07
CA LYS A 64 7.73 -8.22 -15.71
C LYS A 64 7.52 -9.39 -14.73
N ALA A 65 7.54 -10.60 -15.26
CA ALA A 65 7.59 -11.81 -14.44
C ALA A 65 8.74 -11.74 -13.41
N GLY A 66 8.48 -12.20 -12.20
CA GLY A 66 9.37 -12.07 -11.06
C GLY A 66 9.35 -10.70 -10.37
N GLY A 67 8.76 -9.66 -10.99
CA GLY A 67 8.67 -8.33 -10.42
C GLY A 67 7.67 -8.23 -9.27
N PHE A 68 7.93 -7.30 -8.36
CA PHE A 68 7.12 -7.07 -7.15
C PHE A 68 6.37 -5.74 -7.23
N TRP A 69 5.10 -5.78 -6.85
CA TRP A 69 4.26 -4.60 -6.65
C TRP A 69 3.90 -4.47 -5.17
N ARG A 70 4.17 -3.29 -4.59
CA ARG A 70 3.90 -2.98 -3.18
C ARG A 70 2.42 -2.79 -2.82
N MET A 71 1.50 -2.91 -3.79
CA MET A 71 0.04 -2.69 -3.62
C MET A 71 -0.31 -1.34 -2.96
N GLY A 72 0.44 -0.31 -3.33
CA GLY A 72 0.28 1.01 -2.72
C GLY A 72 1.35 1.98 -3.16
N ASP A 73 1.59 3.02 -2.36
CA ASP A 73 2.64 4.00 -2.56
C ASP A 73 3.31 4.41 -1.25
N ASN A 74 4.39 5.21 -1.36
CA ASN A 74 5.21 5.66 -0.23
C ASN A 74 5.75 4.48 0.59
N THR A 75 5.39 4.37 1.87
CA THR A 75 5.76 3.27 2.75
C THR A 75 5.14 1.95 2.28
N SER A 76 5.81 0.83 2.52
CA SER A 76 5.31 -0.52 2.21
C SER A 76 3.90 -0.75 2.78
N THR A 77 3.13 -1.57 2.09
CA THR A 77 1.83 -2.05 2.60
C THR A 77 2.10 -3.01 3.74
N THR A 78 1.54 -2.72 4.91
CA THR A 78 1.77 -3.48 6.14
C THR A 78 0.56 -4.34 6.47
N PHE A 79 0.78 -5.64 6.63
CA PHE A 79 -0.19 -6.63 7.09
C PHE A 79 0.16 -7.04 8.52
N LYS A 80 -0.83 -7.05 9.41
CA LYS A 80 -0.65 -7.50 10.78
C LYS A 80 -1.72 -8.51 11.15
N THR A 81 -1.34 -9.59 11.82
CA THR A 81 -2.25 -10.60 12.35
C THR A 81 -1.88 -10.98 13.78
N GLU A 82 -2.88 -11.07 14.65
CA GLU A 82 -2.71 -11.49 16.05
C GLU A 82 -2.76 -13.01 16.23
N GLY A 83 -3.09 -13.75 15.17
CA GLY A 83 -3.11 -15.21 15.18
C GLY A 83 -2.55 -15.77 13.89
N ASP A 84 -2.18 -17.05 13.91
CA ASP A 84 -1.77 -17.77 12.71
C ASP A 84 -2.92 -17.88 11.73
N LEU A 85 -2.61 -17.68 10.45
CA LEU A 85 -3.57 -17.77 9.36
C LEU A 85 -3.15 -18.87 8.38
N ALA A 86 -4.12 -19.67 7.94
CA ALA A 86 -3.92 -20.68 6.90
C ALA A 86 -4.46 -20.16 5.56
N PHE A 87 -3.59 -19.95 4.59
CA PHE A 87 -3.91 -19.70 3.18
C PHE A 87 -3.74 -21.02 2.42
N GLY A 88 -4.81 -21.81 2.32
CA GLY A 88 -4.71 -23.21 1.88
C GLY A 88 -3.78 -23.99 2.80
N ASP A 89 -2.74 -24.61 2.22
CA ASP A 89 -1.74 -25.37 2.97
C ASP A 89 -0.61 -24.52 3.56
N VAL A 90 -0.56 -23.23 3.26
CA VAL A 90 0.49 -22.30 3.73
C VAL A 90 0.05 -21.60 4.99
N THR A 91 0.87 -21.67 6.03
CA THR A 91 0.63 -20.94 7.28
C THR A 91 1.43 -19.64 7.32
N VAL A 92 0.74 -18.53 7.56
CA VAL A 92 1.31 -17.23 7.91
C VAL A 92 1.24 -17.10 9.43
N PRO A 93 2.36 -17.11 10.17
CA PRO A 93 2.35 -16.97 11.63
C PRO A 93 1.82 -15.59 12.07
N ALA A 94 1.36 -15.51 13.33
CA ALA A 94 1.06 -14.23 13.96
C ALA A 94 2.27 -13.29 13.86
N GLY A 95 2.04 -12.03 13.50
CA GLY A 95 3.14 -11.10 13.30
C GLY A 95 2.76 -9.88 12.46
N GLU A 96 3.78 -9.10 12.13
CA GLU A 96 3.69 -7.93 11.27
C GLU A 96 4.64 -8.10 10.07
N TYR A 97 4.13 -7.82 8.88
CA TYR A 97 4.80 -8.08 7.61
C TYR A 97 4.60 -6.90 6.66
N SER A 98 5.57 -6.62 5.79
CA SER A 98 5.18 -5.99 4.54
C SER A 98 4.66 -7.05 3.57
N ILE A 99 3.65 -6.69 2.77
CA ILE A 99 3.09 -7.59 1.77
C ILE A 99 3.28 -7.04 0.38
N TRP A 100 3.53 -7.96 -0.57
CA TRP A 100 3.86 -7.65 -1.95
C TRP A 100 3.11 -8.59 -2.89
N MET A 101 2.69 -8.09 -4.04
CA MET A 101 2.22 -8.96 -5.12
C MET A 101 3.37 -9.20 -6.10
N GLN A 102 3.69 -10.48 -6.33
CA GLN A 102 4.69 -10.90 -7.30
C GLN A 102 4.02 -11.40 -8.58
N ARG A 103 4.41 -10.82 -9.72
CA ARG A 103 3.97 -11.29 -11.05
C ARG A 103 4.68 -12.60 -11.39
N GLN A 104 3.92 -13.61 -11.81
CA GLN A 104 4.45 -14.90 -12.24
C GLN A 104 4.64 -14.94 -13.77
N GLU A 105 5.34 -15.95 -14.28
CA GLU A 105 5.59 -16.14 -15.72
C GLU A 105 4.29 -16.40 -16.51
N ASP A 106 3.35 -17.11 -15.91
CA ASP A 106 2.02 -17.38 -16.45
C ASP A 106 1.04 -16.19 -16.31
N ASN A 107 1.53 -15.05 -15.92
CA ASN A 107 0.78 -13.84 -15.60
C ASN A 107 -0.15 -13.94 -14.37
N SER A 108 -0.09 -14.98 -13.58
CA SER A 108 -0.75 -15.03 -12.28
C SER A 108 -0.04 -14.18 -11.22
N TRP A 109 -0.63 -14.10 -10.04
CA TRP A 109 -0.10 -13.34 -8.91
C TRP A 109 0.08 -14.21 -7.67
N LYS A 110 1.14 -13.93 -6.93
CA LYS A 110 1.34 -14.42 -5.57
C LYS A 110 1.39 -13.27 -4.59
N LEU A 111 0.78 -13.44 -3.43
CA LEU A 111 0.95 -12.55 -2.28
C LEU A 111 2.14 -13.05 -1.47
N VAL A 112 3.15 -12.21 -1.32
CA VAL A 112 4.40 -12.51 -0.60
C VAL A 112 4.40 -11.75 0.71
N PHE A 113 4.68 -12.46 1.81
CA PHE A 113 4.81 -11.89 3.15
C PHE A 113 6.30 -11.77 3.50
N ASN A 114 6.73 -10.57 3.86
CA ASN A 114 8.12 -10.25 4.14
C ASN A 114 8.27 -9.72 5.57
N LYS A 115 9.25 -10.22 6.32
CA LYS A 115 9.49 -9.83 7.72
C LYS A 115 9.89 -8.37 7.89
N GLN A 116 10.53 -7.77 6.89
CA GLN A 116 10.84 -6.35 6.91
C GLN A 116 9.56 -5.56 6.62
N HIS A 117 9.18 -4.66 7.49
CA HIS A 117 8.00 -3.80 7.33
C HIS A 117 8.32 -2.35 7.72
N GLY A 118 7.47 -1.41 7.29
CA GLY A 118 7.66 0.02 7.55
C GLY A 118 8.72 0.71 6.69
N GLN A 119 9.43 -0.03 5.81
CA GLN A 119 10.40 0.52 4.89
C GLN A 119 9.71 1.28 3.72
N TRP A 120 10.51 2.02 2.96
CA TRP A 120 10.03 2.62 1.74
C TRP A 120 9.60 1.54 0.73
N GLY A 121 8.45 1.72 0.10
CA GLY A 121 7.79 0.69 -0.71
C GLY A 121 8.46 0.32 -2.04
N THR A 122 9.70 0.77 -2.30
CA THR A 122 10.56 0.27 -3.38
C THR A 122 11.70 -0.60 -2.86
N GLN A 123 11.78 -0.80 -1.54
CA GLN A 123 12.84 -1.53 -0.87
C GLN A 123 12.35 -2.92 -0.47
N HIS A 124 12.14 -3.80 -1.45
CA HIS A 124 11.86 -5.21 -1.21
C HIS A 124 13.17 -5.95 -0.98
N ASN A 125 13.27 -6.67 0.13
CA ASN A 125 14.40 -7.53 0.45
C ASN A 125 13.96 -9.00 0.42
N ALA A 126 14.21 -9.68 -0.68
CA ALA A 126 13.79 -11.07 -0.91
C ALA A 126 14.34 -12.06 0.15
N SER A 127 15.46 -11.75 0.80
CA SER A 127 16.01 -12.61 1.88
C SER A 127 15.15 -12.62 3.14
N GLN A 128 14.19 -11.69 3.24
CA GLN A 128 13.25 -11.58 4.36
C GLN A 128 11.84 -12.10 3.99
N ASP A 129 11.66 -12.66 2.79
CA ASP A 129 10.41 -13.32 2.41
C ASP A 129 10.23 -14.59 3.26
N VAL A 130 9.05 -14.71 3.87
CA VAL A 130 8.71 -15.83 4.76
C VAL A 130 7.94 -16.89 4.02
N VAL A 131 6.84 -16.46 3.37
CA VAL A 131 5.93 -17.31 2.63
C VAL A 131 5.34 -16.55 1.45
N SER A 132 4.87 -17.29 0.47
CA SER A 132 4.06 -16.76 -0.61
C SER A 132 2.82 -17.63 -0.83
N VAL A 133 1.69 -17.01 -1.16
CA VAL A 133 0.42 -17.68 -1.40
C VAL A 133 -0.14 -17.26 -2.76
N PRO A 134 -0.81 -18.17 -3.50
CA PRO A 134 -1.43 -17.80 -4.77
C PRO A 134 -2.58 -16.83 -4.55
N MET A 135 -2.82 -15.95 -5.52
CA MET A 135 -3.97 -15.07 -5.58
C MET A 135 -4.83 -15.44 -6.80
N HIS A 136 -6.14 -15.40 -6.62
CA HIS A 136 -7.09 -15.55 -7.71
C HIS A 136 -7.38 -14.21 -8.35
N GLU A 137 -7.19 -14.10 -9.65
CA GLU A 137 -7.50 -12.90 -10.42
C GLU A 137 -8.94 -12.94 -10.91
N SER A 138 -9.61 -11.82 -10.79
CA SER A 138 -10.94 -11.55 -11.36
C SER A 138 -10.97 -10.10 -11.87
N LYS A 139 -12.14 -9.68 -12.34
CA LYS A 139 -12.37 -8.29 -12.74
C LYS A 139 -13.41 -7.68 -11.83
N PRO A 140 -13.19 -6.48 -11.28
CA PRO A 140 -14.21 -5.78 -10.54
C PRO A 140 -15.37 -5.40 -11.48
N ALA A 141 -16.59 -5.25 -10.92
CA ALA A 141 -17.77 -4.83 -11.70
C ALA A 141 -17.58 -3.49 -12.41
N GLU A 142 -16.82 -2.59 -11.77
CA GLU A 142 -16.46 -1.28 -12.30
C GLU A 142 -14.98 -1.02 -12.04
N SER A 143 -14.37 -0.16 -12.87
CA SER A 143 -12.96 0.23 -12.69
C SER A 143 -12.76 0.99 -11.37
N VAL A 144 -11.78 0.57 -10.57
CA VAL A 144 -11.48 1.13 -9.26
C VAL A 144 -10.38 2.18 -9.38
N GLU A 145 -10.70 3.45 -9.19
CA GLU A 145 -9.77 4.58 -9.40
C GLU A 145 -8.56 4.55 -8.48
N MET A 146 -8.73 4.21 -7.21
CA MET A 146 -7.66 4.19 -6.22
C MET A 146 -7.38 2.76 -5.76
N VAL A 147 -6.10 2.42 -5.52
CA VAL A 147 -5.78 1.15 -4.87
C VAL A 147 -6.69 0.97 -3.65
N THR A 148 -7.40 -0.14 -3.62
CA THR A 148 -8.30 -0.50 -2.54
C THR A 148 -7.98 -1.92 -2.09
N ILE A 149 -7.69 -2.07 -0.79
CA ILE A 149 -7.49 -3.37 -0.15
C ILE A 149 -8.59 -3.54 0.87
N THR A 150 -9.27 -4.68 0.82
CA THR A 150 -10.33 -5.04 1.76
C THR A 150 -10.03 -6.36 2.44
N LEU A 151 -10.43 -6.47 3.69
CA LEU A 151 -10.56 -7.72 4.43
C LEU A 151 -12.05 -7.95 4.65
N SER A 152 -12.59 -9.04 4.13
CA SER A 152 -13.99 -9.43 4.30
C SER A 152 -14.07 -10.77 5.01
N GLU A 153 -15.12 -10.96 5.79
CA GLU A 153 -15.39 -12.22 6.48
C GLU A 153 -15.76 -13.30 5.45
N ALA A 154 -15.25 -14.51 5.67
CA ALA A 154 -15.60 -15.72 4.95
C ALA A 154 -15.73 -16.85 5.97
N SER A 155 -16.37 -17.96 5.60
CA SER A 155 -16.64 -19.09 6.52
C SER A 155 -15.39 -19.57 7.27
N GLY A 156 -15.31 -19.27 8.57
CA GLY A 156 -14.20 -19.62 9.45
C GLY A 156 -12.89 -18.85 9.20
N GLY A 157 -12.96 -17.73 8.48
CA GLY A 157 -11.77 -16.94 8.14
C GLY A 157 -12.12 -15.65 7.44
N GLY A 158 -11.31 -15.27 6.46
CA GLY A 158 -11.50 -14.05 5.69
C GLY A 158 -10.90 -14.15 4.29
N THR A 159 -11.16 -13.08 3.52
CA THR A 159 -10.57 -12.89 2.19
C THR A 159 -9.91 -11.53 2.15
N LEU A 160 -8.64 -11.50 1.74
CA LEU A 160 -7.93 -10.28 1.38
C LEU A 160 -8.13 -10.06 -0.12
N THR A 161 -8.73 -8.92 -0.49
CA THR A 161 -8.94 -8.52 -1.88
C THR A 161 -8.18 -7.25 -2.17
N VAL A 162 -7.52 -7.19 -3.32
CA VAL A 162 -6.79 -6.02 -3.84
C VAL A 162 -7.40 -5.61 -5.16
N GLN A 163 -7.83 -4.35 -5.26
CA GLN A 163 -8.45 -3.79 -6.46
C GLN A 163 -7.71 -2.54 -6.92
N TRP A 164 -7.48 -2.42 -8.24
CA TRP A 164 -7.01 -1.20 -8.88
C TRP A 164 -7.29 -1.23 -10.38
N GLY A 165 -7.98 -0.24 -10.91
CA GLY A 165 -8.43 -0.24 -12.29
C GLY A 165 -9.34 -1.44 -12.58
N THR A 166 -8.95 -2.21 -13.57
CA THR A 166 -9.63 -3.45 -13.99
C THR A 166 -9.08 -4.71 -13.32
N LEU A 167 -8.06 -4.57 -12.46
CA LEU A 167 -7.48 -5.68 -11.70
C LEU A 167 -8.23 -5.87 -10.39
N GLU A 168 -8.64 -7.08 -10.14
CA GLU A 168 -9.05 -7.58 -8.83
C GLU A 168 -8.34 -8.90 -8.57
N THR A 169 -7.72 -9.01 -7.39
CA THR A 169 -7.11 -10.26 -6.95
C THR A 169 -7.48 -10.54 -5.51
N ALA A 170 -7.63 -11.82 -5.18
CA ALA A 170 -8.05 -12.23 -3.84
C ALA A 170 -7.26 -13.45 -3.33
N ALA A 171 -7.03 -13.49 -2.02
CA ALA A 171 -6.50 -14.62 -1.30
C ALA A 171 -7.34 -14.88 -0.06
N SER A 172 -7.93 -16.08 0.05
CA SER A 172 -8.73 -16.48 1.20
C SER A 172 -7.89 -17.18 2.24
N PHE A 173 -8.22 -16.97 3.51
CA PHE A 173 -7.53 -17.57 4.65
C PHE A 173 -8.51 -18.00 5.74
N LYS A 174 -8.06 -18.93 6.59
CA LYS A 174 -8.76 -19.35 7.81
C LYS A 174 -7.93 -18.96 9.02
N ALA A 175 -8.57 -18.62 10.13
CA ALA A 175 -7.91 -18.50 11.41
C ALA A 175 -7.55 -19.89 11.94
N LYS A 176 -6.34 -20.02 12.50
CA LYS A 176 -5.87 -21.24 13.21
C LYS A 176 -6.03 -21.09 14.71
#